data_307e71a28295e1d70a02bdb86819abc9
#
_entry.id   307e71a28295e1d70a02bdb86819abc9
#
_cell.length_a   1.000
_cell.length_b   1.000
_cell.length_c   1.000
_cell.angle_alpha   90.00
_cell.angle_beta   90.00
_cell.angle_gamma   90.00
#
_symmetry.space_group_name_H-M   'P 1'
#
loop_
_entity.id
_entity.type
_entity.pdbx_description
1 polymer ?
#
loop_
_entity_poly.entity_id
_entity_poly.type
_entity_poly.pdbx_seq_one_letter_code
_entity_poly.pdbx_strand_id
1 'polypeptide(L)'
;MTNGPGLSRASRFLLYGAAFVILVTGVRMAEPILVPFLLAVMLAVICVTPLRWMQRKRLPTWLSVLLIVLVLLGIGTMAGTLIGTSLIDFTRSLPGYQIRLEREMTELAAWLSGHGFEVSGQLLADSFDPGEILLVVGRIFTGVGDVLGKIVLILIITVFILLEISGFSAKIGAAFPNADRHLASVTEINDNVRRYLALKTLLSLATGVLVAVWLRIIGVDYALLWGLLAFLLNYIPSIGSLIAAIPAVMLAFLQLGPSDGILTALGYLVINTVIGNFIEPKVMGEGMGLSTLVVFLSLIFWGWVLGPVGMLLSVPLTMIMKIVLEASDETRWIAVLLGSRPTEVVVGGLEDEPAEWVGM
;
A
#
# COMPACT_ATOMS: atom_id res chain seq x y z
N MET A 1 52.97 14.44 8.01
CA MET A 1 51.63 13.84 7.96
C MET A 1 50.84 14.41 9.12
N THR A 2 50.14 15.49 8.90
CA THR A 2 49.35 16.19 9.93
C THR A 2 48.04 15.49 10.11
N ASN A 3 47.89 14.72 11.21
CA ASN A 3 46.60 14.23 11.65
C ASN A 3 45.74 15.45 12.02
N GLY A 4 44.88 15.87 11.07
CA GLY A 4 43.84 16.87 11.38
C GLY A 4 42.94 16.33 12.50
N PRO A 5 42.37 17.20 13.35
CA PRO A 5 41.51 16.79 14.45
C PRO A 5 40.30 16.03 13.90
N GLY A 6 40.31 14.71 14.03
CA GLY A 6 39.21 13.86 13.65
C GLY A 6 37.97 14.30 14.43
N LEU A 7 36.86 14.53 13.73
CA LEU A 7 35.56 14.86 14.31
C LEU A 7 35.24 13.93 15.50
N SER A 8 34.83 14.48 16.62
CA SER A 8 34.41 13.70 17.79
C SER A 8 33.26 12.77 17.44
N ARG A 9 33.05 11.67 18.19
CA ARG A 9 31.92 10.76 17.97
C ARG A 9 30.58 11.51 18.00
N ALA A 10 30.44 12.49 18.87
CA ALA A 10 29.27 13.33 18.98
C ALA A 10 29.07 14.19 17.72
N SER A 11 30.13 14.82 17.20
CA SER A 11 30.08 15.63 15.98
C SER A 11 29.70 14.79 14.76
N ARG A 12 30.20 13.56 14.65
CA ARG A 12 29.82 12.62 13.57
C ARG A 12 28.35 12.23 13.66
N PHE A 13 27.86 11.94 14.86
CA PHE A 13 26.45 11.59 15.08
C PHE A 13 25.52 12.77 14.69
N LEU A 14 25.86 13.99 15.11
CA LEU A 14 25.11 15.19 14.74
C LEU A 14 25.15 15.45 13.23
N LEU A 15 26.28 15.21 12.59
CA LEU A 15 26.44 15.41 11.14
C LEU A 15 25.61 14.39 10.34
N TYR A 16 25.61 13.13 10.75
CA TYR A 16 24.76 12.09 10.14
C TYR A 16 23.27 12.36 10.37
N GLY A 17 22.90 12.81 11.58
CA GLY A 17 21.52 13.20 11.89
C GLY A 17 21.06 14.39 11.04
N ALA A 18 21.90 15.43 10.92
CA ALA A 18 21.61 16.58 10.07
C ALA A 18 21.49 16.20 8.59
N ALA A 19 22.42 15.37 8.08
CA ALA A 19 22.37 14.86 6.71
C ALA A 19 21.10 14.05 6.44
N PHE A 20 20.70 13.20 7.38
CA PHE A 20 19.45 12.43 7.30
C PHE A 20 18.22 13.35 7.23
N VAL A 21 18.14 14.36 8.12
CA VAL A 21 17.02 15.32 8.14
C VAL A 21 16.96 16.11 6.81
N ILE A 22 18.11 16.58 6.31
CA ILE A 22 18.18 17.29 5.02
C ILE A 22 17.71 16.38 3.88
N LEU A 23 18.17 15.14 3.84
CA LEU A 23 17.79 14.17 2.81
C LEU A 23 16.27 13.88 2.85
N VAL A 24 15.72 13.60 4.02
CA VAL A 24 14.28 13.31 4.18
C VAL A 24 13.45 14.54 3.82
N THR A 25 13.88 15.74 4.25
CA THR A 25 13.20 16.99 3.89
C THR A 25 13.24 17.23 2.37
N GLY A 26 14.38 16.98 1.73
CA GLY A 26 14.53 17.06 0.27
C GLY A 26 13.60 16.10 -0.46
N VAL A 27 13.52 14.83 -0.01
CA VAL A 27 12.59 13.83 -0.56
C VAL A 27 11.14 14.30 -0.40
N ARG A 28 10.78 14.83 0.77
CA ARG A 28 9.43 15.35 1.04
C ARG A 28 9.09 16.56 0.17
N MET A 29 10.01 17.47 -0.05
CA MET A 29 9.81 18.60 -0.98
C MET A 29 9.67 18.15 -2.43
N ALA A 30 10.30 17.04 -2.80
CA ALA A 30 10.21 16.44 -4.12
C ALA A 30 8.98 15.51 -4.29
N GLU A 31 8.11 15.35 -3.26
CA GLU A 31 6.90 14.51 -3.28
C GLU A 31 6.07 14.68 -4.57
N PRO A 32 5.77 15.92 -5.04
CA PRO A 32 4.91 16.09 -6.22
C PRO A 32 5.47 15.46 -7.50
N ILE A 33 6.78 15.25 -7.57
CA ILE A 33 7.47 14.62 -8.71
C ILE A 33 7.73 13.15 -8.41
N LEU A 34 8.16 12.82 -7.19
CA LEU A 34 8.50 11.46 -6.80
C LEU A 34 7.29 10.54 -6.76
N VAL A 35 6.13 11.02 -6.28
CA VAL A 35 4.93 10.19 -6.18
C VAL A 35 4.46 9.67 -7.54
N PRO A 36 4.26 10.49 -8.60
CA PRO A 36 3.93 9.99 -9.93
C PRO A 36 5.00 9.04 -10.50
N PHE A 37 6.28 9.33 -10.26
CA PHE A 37 7.38 8.48 -10.72
C PHE A 37 7.36 7.11 -10.03
N LEU A 38 7.23 7.05 -8.71
CA LEU A 38 7.17 5.80 -7.95
C LEU A 38 5.95 4.96 -8.30
N LEU A 39 4.79 5.60 -8.50
CA LEU A 39 3.58 4.92 -8.99
C LEU A 39 3.78 4.35 -10.40
N ALA A 40 4.46 5.10 -11.27
CA ALA A 40 4.78 4.62 -12.61
C ALA A 40 5.75 3.43 -12.58
N VAL A 41 6.77 3.46 -11.71
CA VAL A 41 7.68 2.31 -11.49
C VAL A 41 6.90 1.09 -10.98
N MET A 42 6.04 1.27 -9.96
CA MET A 42 5.18 0.20 -9.45
C MET A 42 4.31 -0.39 -10.54
N LEU A 43 3.64 0.47 -11.31
CA LEU A 43 2.76 0.05 -12.40
C LEU A 43 3.54 -0.68 -13.49
N ALA A 44 4.74 -0.18 -13.86
CA ALA A 44 5.62 -0.84 -14.81
C ALA A 44 6.04 -2.24 -14.32
N VAL A 45 6.42 -2.39 -13.05
CA VAL A 45 6.78 -3.70 -12.45
C VAL A 45 5.63 -4.70 -12.54
N ILE A 46 4.39 -4.26 -12.27
CA ILE A 46 3.19 -5.10 -12.44
C ILE A 46 3.00 -5.47 -13.92
N CYS A 47 3.18 -4.50 -14.82
CA CYS A 47 2.95 -4.66 -16.25
C CYS A 47 4.05 -5.45 -16.99
N VAL A 48 5.23 -5.64 -16.40
CA VAL A 48 6.30 -6.48 -16.98
C VAL A 48 5.82 -7.92 -17.22
N THR A 49 4.98 -8.44 -16.32
CA THR A 49 4.46 -9.83 -16.45
C THR A 49 3.60 -10.01 -17.70
N PRO A 50 2.53 -9.23 -17.92
CA PRO A 50 1.76 -9.31 -19.15
C PRO A 50 2.58 -8.92 -20.38
N LEU A 51 3.51 -7.95 -20.29
CA LEU A 51 4.39 -7.58 -21.38
C LEU A 51 5.22 -8.77 -21.86
N ARG A 52 5.91 -9.45 -20.95
CA ARG A 52 6.73 -10.63 -21.30
C ARG A 52 5.88 -11.79 -21.84
N TRP A 53 4.67 -11.98 -21.33
CA TRP A 53 3.75 -12.98 -21.82
C TRP A 53 3.33 -12.70 -23.27
N MET A 54 3.04 -11.44 -23.63
CA MET A 54 2.69 -11.02 -24.98
C MET A 54 3.88 -11.15 -25.93
N GLN A 55 5.09 -10.78 -25.48
CA GLN A 55 6.33 -10.95 -26.25
C GLN A 55 6.66 -12.42 -26.54
N ARG A 56 6.40 -13.34 -25.59
CA ARG A 56 6.52 -14.80 -25.82
C ARG A 56 5.56 -15.32 -26.90
N LYS A 57 4.43 -14.64 -27.11
CA LYS A 57 3.50 -14.90 -28.22
C LYS A 57 3.91 -14.20 -29.54
N ARG A 58 5.16 -13.72 -29.64
CA ARG A 58 5.75 -13.03 -30.81
C ARG A 58 5.12 -11.67 -31.13
N LEU A 59 4.40 -11.04 -30.19
CA LEU A 59 3.94 -9.67 -30.37
C LEU A 59 5.13 -8.71 -30.27
N PRO A 60 5.26 -7.73 -31.15
CA PRO A 60 6.32 -6.72 -31.07
C PRO A 60 6.13 -5.87 -29.81
N THR A 61 7.26 -5.41 -29.23
CA THR A 61 7.28 -4.69 -27.95
C THR A 61 6.36 -3.46 -27.97
N TRP A 62 6.42 -2.66 -29.04
CA TRP A 62 5.61 -1.46 -29.16
C TRP A 62 4.10 -1.75 -29.11
N LEU A 63 3.65 -2.83 -29.77
CA LEU A 63 2.24 -3.23 -29.75
C LEU A 63 1.80 -3.76 -28.39
N SER A 64 2.68 -4.53 -27.74
CA SER A 64 2.43 -5.03 -26.38
C SER A 64 2.30 -3.88 -25.38
N VAL A 65 3.17 -2.86 -25.46
CA VAL A 65 3.09 -1.66 -24.62
C VAL A 65 1.81 -0.88 -24.92
N LEU A 66 1.47 -0.68 -26.21
CA LEU A 66 0.25 0.01 -26.61
C LEU A 66 -1.01 -0.67 -26.02
N LEU A 67 -1.10 -2.00 -26.12
CA LEU A 67 -2.24 -2.75 -25.58
C LEU A 67 -2.33 -2.63 -24.05
N ILE A 68 -1.20 -2.69 -23.34
CA ILE A 68 -1.15 -2.48 -21.89
C ILE A 68 -1.66 -1.08 -21.54
N VAL A 69 -1.20 -0.05 -22.24
CA VAL A 69 -1.63 1.34 -22.01
C VAL A 69 -3.12 1.51 -22.26
N LEU A 70 -3.66 0.92 -23.33
CA LEU A 70 -5.09 0.97 -23.60
C LEU A 70 -5.92 0.28 -22.50
N VAL A 71 -5.47 -0.85 -21.98
CA VAL A 71 -6.10 -1.54 -20.86
C VAL A 71 -6.05 -0.67 -19.59
N LEU A 72 -4.90 -0.08 -19.29
CA LEU A 72 -4.74 0.80 -18.12
C LEU A 72 -5.60 2.06 -18.23
N LEU A 73 -5.68 2.68 -19.40
CA LEU A 73 -6.58 3.80 -19.67
C LEU A 73 -8.05 3.38 -19.50
N GLY A 74 -8.43 2.22 -20.01
CA GLY A 74 -9.78 1.67 -19.85
C GLY A 74 -10.12 1.44 -18.36
N ILE A 75 -9.23 0.84 -17.58
CA ILE A 75 -9.40 0.65 -16.14
C ILE A 75 -9.49 2.00 -15.42
N GLY A 76 -8.60 2.94 -15.74
CA GLY A 76 -8.58 4.28 -15.13
C GLY A 76 -9.84 5.10 -15.43
N THR A 77 -10.32 5.07 -16.68
CA THR A 77 -11.56 5.76 -17.04
C THR A 77 -12.79 5.11 -16.39
N MET A 78 -12.84 3.77 -16.35
CA MET A 78 -13.91 3.05 -15.68
C MET A 78 -13.94 3.35 -14.17
N ALA A 79 -12.79 3.35 -13.51
CA ALA A 79 -12.70 3.71 -12.10
C ALA A 79 -13.08 5.16 -11.86
N GLY A 80 -12.60 6.09 -12.69
CA GLY A 80 -12.92 7.51 -12.60
C GLY A 80 -14.41 7.82 -12.81
N THR A 81 -15.06 7.16 -13.78
CA THR A 81 -16.50 7.31 -13.99
C THR A 81 -17.30 6.71 -12.84
N LEU A 82 -16.92 5.51 -12.36
CA LEU A 82 -17.55 4.88 -11.20
C LEU A 82 -17.51 5.79 -9.96
N ILE A 83 -16.34 6.34 -9.65
CA ILE A 83 -16.15 7.26 -8.52
C ILE A 83 -16.98 8.53 -8.73
N GLY A 84 -16.87 9.15 -9.89
CA GLY A 84 -17.55 10.42 -10.19
C GLY A 84 -19.07 10.30 -10.14
N THR A 85 -19.65 9.28 -10.78
CA THR A 85 -21.10 9.06 -10.76
C THR A 85 -21.59 8.71 -9.37
N SER A 86 -20.89 7.79 -8.67
CA SER A 86 -21.28 7.40 -7.31
C SER A 86 -21.21 8.56 -6.32
N LEU A 87 -20.23 9.46 -6.46
CA LEU A 87 -20.11 10.64 -5.59
C LEU A 87 -21.25 11.64 -5.84
N ILE A 88 -21.60 11.87 -7.11
CA ILE A 88 -22.74 12.73 -7.48
C ILE A 88 -24.04 12.16 -6.92
N ASP A 89 -24.28 10.86 -7.12
CA ASP A 89 -25.50 10.20 -6.66
C ASP A 89 -25.56 10.14 -5.12
N PHE A 90 -24.44 9.89 -4.46
CA PHE A 90 -24.34 9.97 -3.00
C PHE A 90 -24.71 11.36 -2.48
N THR A 91 -24.14 12.42 -3.08
CA THR A 91 -24.44 13.80 -2.67
C THR A 91 -25.92 14.15 -2.85
N ARG A 92 -26.56 13.64 -3.91
CA ARG A 92 -28.00 13.81 -4.14
C ARG A 92 -28.86 13.06 -3.13
N SER A 93 -28.41 11.91 -2.67
CA SER A 93 -29.14 11.06 -1.72
C SER A 93 -28.99 11.49 -0.26
N LEU A 94 -28.02 12.39 0.05
CA LEU A 94 -27.74 12.87 1.40
C LEU A 94 -28.97 13.38 2.18
N PRO A 95 -29.87 14.23 1.58
CA PRO A 95 -31.05 14.69 2.32
C PRO A 95 -31.96 13.55 2.78
N GLY A 96 -32.05 12.48 1.97
CA GLY A 96 -32.80 11.28 2.33
C GLY A 96 -32.18 10.50 3.48
N TYR A 97 -30.85 10.43 3.53
CA TYR A 97 -30.14 9.79 4.64
C TYR A 97 -30.26 10.58 5.93
N GLN A 98 -30.24 11.92 5.88
CA GLN A 98 -30.45 12.79 7.05
C GLN A 98 -31.81 12.53 7.70
N ILE A 99 -32.89 12.51 6.92
CA ILE A 99 -34.26 12.26 7.40
C ILE A 99 -34.37 10.87 8.06
N ARG A 100 -33.70 9.86 7.48
CA ARG A 100 -33.68 8.51 8.05
C ARG A 100 -32.91 8.47 9.39
N LEU A 101 -31.73 9.11 9.43
CA LEU A 101 -30.93 9.21 10.66
C LEU A 101 -31.72 9.84 11.81
N GLU A 102 -32.38 10.97 11.53
CA GLU A 102 -33.23 11.65 12.54
C GLU A 102 -34.33 10.72 13.09
N ARG A 103 -34.94 9.91 12.21
CA ARG A 103 -35.94 8.93 12.62
C ARG A 103 -35.35 7.84 13.49
N GLU A 104 -34.27 7.18 13.05
CA GLU A 104 -33.60 6.12 13.80
C GLU A 104 -33.08 6.61 15.17
N MET A 105 -32.53 7.84 15.21
CA MET A 105 -32.09 8.46 16.47
C MET A 105 -33.26 8.76 17.42
N THR A 106 -34.40 9.17 16.87
CA THR A 106 -35.62 9.41 17.65
C THR A 106 -36.16 8.09 18.23
N GLU A 107 -36.19 7.02 17.43
CA GLU A 107 -36.62 5.69 17.86
C GLU A 107 -35.66 5.11 18.93
N LEU A 108 -34.34 5.27 18.75
CA LEU A 108 -33.35 4.87 19.74
C LEU A 108 -33.49 5.65 21.05
N ALA A 109 -33.71 6.96 20.98
CA ALA A 109 -33.94 7.78 22.15
C ALA A 109 -35.21 7.36 22.91
N ALA A 110 -36.29 7.06 22.19
CA ALA A 110 -37.54 6.55 22.79
C ALA A 110 -37.32 5.19 23.45
N TRP A 111 -36.57 4.30 22.85
CA TRP A 111 -36.22 2.99 23.42
C TRP A 111 -35.35 3.13 24.67
N LEU A 112 -34.32 4.00 24.65
CA LEU A 112 -33.47 4.28 25.82
C LEU A 112 -34.25 4.92 26.97
N SER A 113 -35.15 5.88 26.67
CA SER A 113 -35.99 6.52 27.64
C SER A 113 -36.94 5.50 28.33
N GLY A 114 -37.46 4.54 27.55
CA GLY A 114 -38.26 3.43 28.06
C GLY A 114 -37.49 2.49 29.04
N HIS A 115 -36.16 2.51 28.97
CA HIS A 115 -35.29 1.72 29.87
C HIS A 115 -34.63 2.56 30.99
N GLY A 116 -35.06 3.79 31.18
CA GLY A 116 -34.61 4.65 32.29
C GLY A 116 -33.39 5.53 31.98
N PHE A 117 -33.00 5.63 30.74
CA PHE A 117 -31.93 6.53 30.31
C PHE A 117 -32.56 7.77 29.67
N GLU A 118 -32.51 8.91 30.32
CA GLU A 118 -32.99 10.19 29.78
C GLU A 118 -31.93 10.71 28.74
N VAL A 119 -32.05 10.27 27.49
CA VAL A 119 -31.23 10.77 26.39
C VAL A 119 -32.10 11.53 25.39
N SER A 120 -31.80 12.81 25.19
CA SER A 120 -32.48 13.60 24.16
C SER A 120 -32.13 13.11 22.76
N GLY A 121 -33.13 12.80 21.94
CA GLY A 121 -32.91 12.42 20.52
C GLY A 121 -32.15 13.49 19.73
N GLN A 122 -32.31 14.78 20.08
CA GLN A 122 -31.57 15.88 19.49
C GLN A 122 -30.07 15.84 19.83
N LEU A 123 -29.69 15.50 21.06
CA LEU A 123 -28.28 15.35 21.45
C LEU A 123 -27.60 14.19 20.72
N LEU A 124 -28.34 13.12 20.44
CA LEU A 124 -27.83 12.01 19.64
C LEU A 124 -27.70 12.40 18.15
N ALA A 125 -28.70 13.08 17.59
CA ALA A 125 -28.67 13.55 16.21
C ALA A 125 -27.56 14.58 15.96
N ASP A 126 -27.35 15.51 16.88
CA ASP A 126 -26.29 16.52 16.80
C ASP A 126 -24.88 15.90 16.94
N SER A 127 -24.77 14.72 17.60
CA SER A 127 -23.51 13.99 17.73
C SER A 127 -23.12 13.21 16.45
N PHE A 128 -24.07 12.98 15.56
CA PHE A 128 -23.87 12.29 14.28
C PHE A 128 -24.23 13.23 13.12
N ASP A 129 -23.31 14.14 12.79
CA ASP A 129 -23.48 15.02 11.63
C ASP A 129 -23.18 14.24 10.32
N PRO A 130 -24.20 13.99 9.48
CA PRO A 130 -23.99 13.39 8.15
C PRO A 130 -23.03 14.21 7.27
N GLY A 131 -22.90 15.51 7.55
CA GLY A 131 -21.92 16.37 6.90
C GLY A 131 -20.46 15.97 7.21
N GLU A 132 -20.17 15.52 8.44
CA GLU A 132 -18.83 15.02 8.78
C GLU A 132 -18.49 13.73 8.02
N ILE A 133 -19.48 12.84 7.84
CA ILE A 133 -19.32 11.63 7.03
C ILE A 133 -18.97 12.03 5.59
N LEU A 134 -19.69 12.99 5.03
CA LEU A 134 -19.42 13.52 3.70
C LEU A 134 -18.02 14.12 3.59
N LEU A 135 -17.56 14.84 4.61
CA LEU A 135 -16.21 15.39 4.66
C LEU A 135 -15.14 14.29 4.67
N VAL A 136 -15.34 13.21 5.44
CA VAL A 136 -14.40 12.07 5.46
C VAL A 136 -14.39 11.36 4.12
N VAL A 137 -15.56 11.03 3.59
CA VAL A 137 -15.72 10.44 2.26
C VAL A 137 -15.12 11.34 1.19
N GLY A 138 -15.44 12.64 1.20
CA GLY A 138 -14.90 13.63 0.28
C GLY A 138 -13.38 13.71 0.32
N ARG A 139 -12.74 13.70 1.49
CA ARG A 139 -11.27 13.70 1.62
C ARG A 139 -10.62 12.46 1.03
N ILE A 140 -11.21 11.28 1.27
CA ILE A 140 -10.71 10.02 0.69
C ILE A 140 -10.78 10.10 -0.84
N PHE A 141 -11.91 10.54 -1.39
CA PHE A 141 -12.09 10.64 -2.84
C PHE A 141 -11.29 11.76 -3.48
N THR A 142 -11.06 12.87 -2.78
CA THR A 142 -10.15 13.93 -3.26
C THR A 142 -8.74 13.36 -3.43
N GLY A 143 -8.24 12.60 -2.46
CA GLY A 143 -6.94 11.94 -2.58
C GLY A 143 -6.84 10.97 -3.76
N VAL A 144 -7.90 10.19 -4.02
CA VAL A 144 -7.96 9.32 -5.21
C VAL A 144 -8.08 10.17 -6.49
N GLY A 145 -8.85 11.24 -6.48
CA GLY A 145 -8.99 12.18 -7.61
C GLY A 145 -7.69 12.85 -8.01
N ASP A 146 -6.86 13.23 -7.03
CA ASP A 146 -5.53 13.81 -7.28
C ASP A 146 -4.60 12.82 -7.99
N VAL A 147 -4.66 11.54 -7.64
CA VAL A 147 -3.91 10.49 -8.34
C VAL A 147 -4.44 10.30 -9.76
N LEU A 148 -5.77 10.28 -9.94
CA LEU A 148 -6.40 10.20 -11.27
C LEU A 148 -6.06 11.40 -12.15
N GLY A 149 -5.97 12.61 -11.58
CA GLY A 149 -5.52 13.80 -12.30
C GLY A 149 -4.09 13.69 -12.82
N LYS A 150 -3.25 12.91 -12.17
CA LYS A 150 -1.85 12.64 -12.58
C LYS A 150 -1.71 11.39 -13.46
N ILE A 151 -2.80 10.70 -13.81
CA ILE A 151 -2.75 9.39 -14.48
C ILE A 151 -2.03 9.45 -15.83
N VAL A 152 -2.21 10.53 -16.59
CA VAL A 152 -1.55 10.72 -17.89
C VAL A 152 -0.04 10.77 -17.71
N LEU A 153 0.45 11.53 -16.72
CA LEU A 153 1.89 11.60 -16.41
C LEU A 153 2.43 10.24 -15.97
N ILE A 154 1.71 9.54 -15.08
CA ILE A 154 2.07 8.20 -14.60
C ILE A 154 2.16 7.22 -15.78
N LEU A 155 1.17 7.24 -16.70
CA LEU A 155 1.17 6.37 -17.86
C LEU A 155 2.31 6.69 -18.83
N ILE A 156 2.59 7.97 -19.10
CA ILE A 156 3.73 8.37 -19.95
C ILE A 156 5.04 7.82 -19.37
N ILE A 157 5.29 8.03 -18.08
CA ILE A 157 6.49 7.52 -17.41
C ILE A 157 6.53 5.98 -17.48
N THR A 158 5.38 5.32 -17.23
CA THR A 158 5.27 3.85 -17.31
C THR A 158 5.63 3.33 -18.69
N VAL A 159 5.17 3.99 -19.76
CA VAL A 159 5.52 3.64 -21.14
C VAL A 159 7.02 3.72 -21.36
N PHE A 160 7.67 4.81 -20.97
CA PHE A 160 9.12 4.95 -21.09
C PHE A 160 9.87 3.87 -20.32
N ILE A 161 9.45 3.55 -19.09
CA ILE A 161 10.05 2.48 -18.30
C ILE A 161 9.88 1.12 -19.01
N LEU A 162 8.68 0.79 -19.51
CA LEU A 162 8.42 -0.49 -20.18
C LEU A 162 9.21 -0.64 -21.49
N LEU A 163 9.41 0.44 -22.24
CA LEU A 163 10.24 0.43 -23.46
C LEU A 163 11.72 0.26 -23.12
N GLU A 164 12.19 0.88 -22.03
CA GLU A 164 13.60 0.87 -21.62
C GLU A 164 14.01 -0.44 -20.95
N ILE A 165 13.09 -1.15 -20.31
CA ILE A 165 13.37 -2.34 -19.48
C ILE A 165 14.06 -3.45 -20.27
N SER A 166 13.81 -3.53 -21.59
CA SER A 166 14.41 -4.54 -22.48
C SER A 166 15.91 -4.36 -22.69
N GLY A 167 16.39 -3.11 -22.60
CA GLY A 167 17.82 -2.77 -22.79
C GLY A 167 18.59 -2.55 -21.48
N PHE A 168 17.89 -2.47 -20.35
CA PHE A 168 18.47 -2.01 -19.09
C PHE A 168 19.58 -2.92 -18.56
N SER A 169 19.39 -4.25 -18.59
CA SER A 169 20.44 -5.21 -18.18
C SER A 169 21.70 -5.14 -19.04
N ALA A 170 21.56 -4.91 -20.35
CA ALA A 170 22.71 -4.73 -21.22
C ALA A 170 23.47 -3.44 -20.91
N LYS A 171 22.76 -2.36 -20.58
CA LYS A 171 23.39 -1.08 -20.19
C LYS A 171 24.13 -1.18 -18.87
N ILE A 172 23.58 -1.86 -17.86
CA ILE A 172 24.26 -2.11 -16.57
C ILE A 172 25.52 -2.94 -16.81
N GLY A 173 25.44 -4.02 -17.61
CA GLY A 173 26.59 -4.86 -17.94
C GLY A 173 27.71 -4.10 -18.63
N ALA A 174 27.36 -3.11 -19.46
CA ALA A 174 28.36 -2.26 -20.16
C ALA A 174 28.95 -1.16 -19.24
N ALA A 175 28.20 -0.70 -18.24
CA ALA A 175 28.60 0.43 -17.38
C ALA A 175 29.52 0.02 -16.21
N PHE A 176 29.44 -1.23 -15.73
CA PHE A 176 30.15 -1.67 -14.54
C PHE A 176 31.06 -2.88 -14.80
N PRO A 177 32.38 -2.80 -14.50
CA PRO A 177 33.34 -3.90 -14.72
C PRO A 177 33.03 -5.18 -13.91
N ASN A 178 32.31 -5.07 -12.79
CA ASN A 178 31.86 -6.18 -11.93
C ASN A 178 30.33 -6.33 -11.98
N ALA A 179 29.76 -6.24 -13.18
CA ALA A 179 28.32 -6.24 -13.40
C ALA A 179 27.58 -7.42 -12.77
N ASP A 180 28.21 -8.61 -12.69
CA ASP A 180 27.56 -9.84 -12.23
C ASP A 180 27.05 -9.73 -10.79
N ARG A 181 27.83 -9.14 -9.88
CA ARG A 181 27.42 -8.97 -8.48
C ARG A 181 26.32 -7.90 -8.34
N HIS A 182 26.42 -6.79 -9.06
CA HIS A 182 25.42 -5.73 -9.08
C HIS A 182 24.12 -6.17 -9.78
N LEU A 183 24.25 -6.93 -10.88
CA LEU A 183 23.10 -7.51 -11.60
C LEU A 183 22.37 -8.54 -10.76
N ALA A 184 23.06 -9.36 -9.96
CA ALA A 184 22.41 -10.31 -9.05
C ALA A 184 21.54 -9.59 -8.03
N SER A 185 22.07 -8.56 -7.36
CA SER A 185 21.29 -7.76 -6.39
C SER A 185 20.10 -7.04 -7.03
N VAL A 186 20.29 -6.43 -8.22
CA VAL A 186 19.20 -5.78 -8.96
C VAL A 186 18.13 -6.79 -9.39
N THR A 187 18.53 -7.99 -9.79
CA THR A 187 17.60 -9.05 -10.19
C THR A 187 16.79 -9.53 -8.98
N GLU A 188 17.45 -9.74 -7.87
CA GLU A 188 16.79 -10.15 -6.61
C GLU A 188 15.79 -9.09 -6.12
N ILE A 189 16.16 -7.79 -6.14
CA ILE A 189 15.24 -6.68 -5.85
C ILE A 189 14.00 -6.77 -6.73
N ASN A 190 14.23 -6.87 -8.04
CA ASN A 190 13.15 -6.87 -9.01
C ASN A 190 12.20 -8.07 -8.82
N ASP A 191 12.71 -9.26 -8.55
CA ASP A 191 11.90 -10.46 -8.39
C ASP A 191 11.11 -10.45 -7.08
N ASN A 192 11.71 -10.00 -5.98
CA ASN A 192 11.04 -9.87 -4.69
C ASN A 192 9.94 -8.81 -4.72
N VAL A 193 10.23 -7.60 -5.21
CA VAL A 193 9.25 -6.51 -5.33
C VAL A 193 8.13 -6.90 -6.30
N ARG A 194 8.47 -7.50 -7.43
CA ARG A 194 7.47 -7.97 -8.41
C ARG A 194 6.55 -9.03 -7.84
N ARG A 195 7.10 -10.04 -7.13
CA ARG A 195 6.31 -11.08 -6.47
C ARG A 195 5.37 -10.48 -5.43
N TYR A 196 5.89 -9.58 -4.58
CA TYR A 196 5.09 -8.86 -3.60
C TYR A 196 3.94 -8.10 -4.26
N LEU A 197 4.23 -7.24 -5.26
CA LEU A 197 3.22 -6.43 -5.93
C LEU A 197 2.16 -7.28 -6.63
N ALA A 198 2.56 -8.36 -7.31
CA ALA A 198 1.63 -9.26 -7.98
C ALA A 198 0.69 -9.95 -6.98
N LEU A 199 1.22 -10.49 -5.89
CA LEU A 199 0.42 -11.14 -4.84
C LEU A 199 -0.47 -10.13 -4.12
N LYS A 200 0.05 -8.96 -3.78
CA LYS A 200 -0.72 -7.89 -3.13
C LYS A 200 -1.85 -7.39 -4.02
N THR A 201 -1.60 -7.22 -5.32
CA THR A 201 -2.65 -6.87 -6.29
C THR A 201 -3.75 -7.93 -6.35
N LEU A 202 -3.38 -9.21 -6.40
CA LEU A 202 -4.35 -10.31 -6.43
C LEU A 202 -5.20 -10.37 -5.15
N LEU A 203 -4.55 -10.27 -3.99
CA LEU A 203 -5.24 -10.28 -2.68
C LEU A 203 -6.13 -9.05 -2.52
N SER A 204 -5.64 -7.87 -2.92
CA SER A 204 -6.45 -6.64 -2.89
C SER A 204 -7.67 -6.75 -3.81
N LEU A 205 -7.50 -7.31 -5.01
CA LEU A 205 -8.62 -7.55 -5.93
C LEU A 205 -9.64 -8.51 -5.32
N ALA A 206 -9.17 -9.61 -4.72
CA ALA A 206 -10.06 -10.55 -4.03
C ALA A 206 -10.82 -9.87 -2.89
N THR A 207 -10.14 -9.06 -2.05
CA THR A 207 -10.77 -8.25 -0.99
C THR A 207 -11.83 -7.33 -1.56
N GLY A 208 -11.50 -6.55 -2.59
CA GLY A 208 -12.44 -5.60 -3.22
C GLY A 208 -13.67 -6.28 -3.81
N VAL A 209 -13.48 -7.41 -4.50
CA VAL A 209 -14.59 -8.19 -5.06
C VAL A 209 -15.48 -8.78 -3.96
N LEU A 210 -14.90 -9.39 -2.92
CA LEU A 210 -15.66 -9.96 -1.82
C LEU A 210 -16.44 -8.88 -1.05
N VAL A 211 -15.84 -7.72 -0.82
CA VAL A 211 -16.53 -6.56 -0.22
C VAL A 211 -17.68 -6.10 -1.10
N ALA A 212 -17.44 -5.90 -2.41
CA ALA A 212 -18.51 -5.47 -3.33
C ALA A 212 -19.68 -6.46 -3.37
N VAL A 213 -19.38 -7.77 -3.42
CA VAL A 213 -20.41 -8.82 -3.40
C VAL A 213 -21.17 -8.83 -2.09
N TRP A 214 -20.46 -8.74 -0.95
CA TRP A 214 -21.07 -8.69 0.38
C TRP A 214 -22.02 -7.51 0.54
N LEU A 215 -21.58 -6.31 0.20
CA LEU A 215 -22.39 -5.10 0.26
C LEU A 215 -23.60 -5.16 -0.69
N ARG A 216 -23.43 -5.77 -1.87
CA ARG A 216 -24.52 -5.98 -2.81
C ARG A 216 -25.59 -6.93 -2.28
N ILE A 217 -25.18 -7.99 -1.55
CA ILE A 217 -26.12 -8.95 -0.92
C ILE A 217 -26.93 -8.27 0.18
N ILE A 218 -26.29 -7.43 1.01
CA ILE A 218 -26.98 -6.67 2.07
C ILE A 218 -27.90 -5.60 1.49
N GLY A 219 -27.60 -5.08 0.30
CA GLY A 219 -28.36 -4.00 -0.35
C GLY A 219 -27.80 -2.61 -0.07
N VAL A 220 -26.54 -2.50 0.36
CA VAL A 220 -25.88 -1.21 0.58
C VAL A 220 -25.62 -0.52 -0.76
N ASP A 221 -25.98 0.76 -0.87
CA ASP A 221 -25.77 1.56 -2.07
C ASP A 221 -24.27 1.70 -2.39
N TYR A 222 -23.98 1.86 -3.69
CA TYR A 222 -22.61 2.05 -4.20
C TYR A 222 -21.64 0.89 -3.87
N ALA A 223 -22.11 -0.35 -3.80
CA ALA A 223 -21.33 -1.53 -3.43
C ALA A 223 -20.01 -1.67 -4.24
N LEU A 224 -20.04 -1.36 -5.56
CA LEU A 224 -18.84 -1.38 -6.41
C LEU A 224 -17.84 -0.29 -6.04
N LEU A 225 -18.31 0.89 -5.63
CA LEU A 225 -17.47 1.99 -5.19
C LEU A 225 -16.71 1.59 -3.92
N TRP A 226 -17.41 1.03 -2.94
CA TRP A 226 -16.80 0.57 -1.68
C TRP A 226 -15.86 -0.61 -1.89
N GLY A 227 -16.20 -1.51 -2.82
CA GLY A 227 -15.29 -2.59 -3.25
C GLY A 227 -14.02 -2.05 -3.92
N LEU A 228 -14.13 -1.05 -4.79
CA LEU A 228 -12.98 -0.38 -5.39
C LEU A 228 -12.13 0.34 -4.33
N LEU A 229 -12.77 1.00 -3.37
CA LEU A 229 -12.05 1.64 -2.26
C LEU A 229 -11.34 0.60 -1.39
N ALA A 230 -12.00 -0.52 -1.08
CA ALA A 230 -11.38 -1.63 -0.35
C ALA A 230 -10.18 -2.21 -1.13
N PHE A 231 -10.29 -2.39 -2.45
CA PHE A 231 -9.19 -2.79 -3.32
C PHE A 231 -8.00 -1.84 -3.23
N LEU A 232 -8.24 -0.53 -3.40
CA LEU A 232 -7.17 0.48 -3.40
C LEU A 232 -6.49 0.61 -2.02
N LEU A 233 -7.30 0.72 -0.96
CA LEU A 233 -6.76 0.91 0.38
C LEU A 233 -6.13 -0.36 0.94
N ASN A 234 -6.51 -1.56 0.49
CA ASN A 234 -5.91 -2.81 0.94
C ASN A 234 -4.40 -2.94 0.62
N TYR A 235 -3.85 -2.09 -0.27
CA TYR A 235 -2.40 -1.99 -0.45
C TYR A 235 -1.70 -1.45 0.80
N ILE A 236 -2.38 -0.64 1.62
CA ILE A 236 -1.87 -0.13 2.90
C ILE A 236 -1.95 -1.26 3.94
N PRO A 237 -0.80 -1.76 4.47
CA PRO A 237 -0.81 -2.89 5.39
C PRO A 237 -1.65 -2.64 6.65
N SER A 238 -2.45 -3.61 7.04
CA SER A 238 -3.23 -3.68 8.29
C SER A 238 -4.29 -2.60 8.52
N ILE A 239 -4.08 -1.37 8.07
CA ILE A 239 -4.96 -0.22 8.34
C ILE A 239 -5.88 0.08 7.15
N GLY A 240 -5.45 -0.21 5.93
CA GLY A 240 -6.14 0.22 4.71
C GLY A 240 -7.57 -0.29 4.60
N SER A 241 -7.77 -1.57 4.85
CA SER A 241 -9.09 -2.21 4.82
C SER A 241 -10.02 -1.73 5.94
N LEU A 242 -9.47 -1.35 7.10
CA LEU A 242 -10.23 -0.76 8.20
C LEU A 242 -10.72 0.65 7.82
N ILE A 243 -9.87 1.46 7.21
CA ILE A 243 -10.25 2.79 6.70
C ILE A 243 -11.33 2.65 5.62
N ALA A 244 -11.21 1.66 4.73
CA ALA A 244 -12.21 1.39 3.69
C ALA A 244 -13.58 0.98 4.26
N ALA A 245 -13.60 0.31 5.42
CA ALA A 245 -14.82 -0.13 6.06
C ALA A 245 -15.65 1.03 6.63
N ILE A 246 -14.99 2.08 7.16
CA ILE A 246 -15.65 3.18 7.87
C ILE A 246 -16.80 3.78 7.06
N PRO A 247 -16.59 4.31 5.84
CA PRO A 247 -17.66 4.97 5.10
C PRO A 247 -18.77 4.00 4.66
N ALA A 248 -18.42 2.76 4.31
CA ALA A 248 -19.39 1.76 3.89
C ALA A 248 -20.30 1.31 5.05
N VAL A 249 -19.72 1.09 6.24
CA VAL A 249 -20.45 0.75 7.46
C VAL A 249 -21.36 1.90 7.89
N MET A 250 -20.83 3.13 7.86
CA MET A 250 -21.63 4.32 8.20
C MET A 250 -22.81 4.48 7.23
N LEU A 251 -22.58 4.29 5.93
CA LEU A 251 -23.67 4.33 4.96
C LEU A 251 -24.71 3.23 5.21
N ALA A 252 -24.28 2.01 5.52
CA ALA A 252 -25.20 0.91 5.84
C ALA A 252 -26.07 1.23 7.06
N PHE A 253 -25.49 1.83 8.10
CA PHE A 253 -26.25 2.33 9.26
C PHE A 253 -27.30 3.38 8.86
N LEU A 254 -26.91 4.35 8.01
CA LEU A 254 -27.79 5.43 7.58
C LEU A 254 -28.91 4.96 6.62
N GLN A 255 -28.58 3.99 5.77
CA GLN A 255 -29.47 3.53 4.71
C GLN A 255 -30.44 2.44 5.16
N LEU A 256 -29.96 1.46 5.92
CA LEU A 256 -30.64 0.22 6.21
C LEU A 256 -30.92 0.01 7.71
N GLY A 257 -30.33 0.85 8.56
CA GLY A 257 -30.47 0.79 10.03
C GLY A 257 -29.36 0.04 10.74
N PRO A 258 -29.46 -0.06 12.11
CA PRO A 258 -28.37 -0.57 12.95
C PRO A 258 -27.99 -2.04 12.68
N SER A 259 -28.98 -2.90 12.40
CA SER A 259 -28.75 -4.34 12.14
C SER A 259 -27.85 -4.56 10.92
N ASP A 260 -28.15 -3.88 9.84
CA ASP A 260 -27.43 -4.03 8.56
C ASP A 260 -26.07 -3.31 8.60
N GLY A 261 -25.97 -2.21 9.37
CA GLY A 261 -24.70 -1.59 9.69
C GLY A 261 -23.74 -2.53 10.43
N ILE A 262 -24.23 -3.22 11.48
CA ILE A 262 -23.45 -4.23 12.21
C ILE A 262 -23.10 -5.41 11.29
N LEU A 263 -24.04 -5.89 10.48
CA LEU A 263 -23.81 -6.97 9.54
C LEU A 263 -22.75 -6.60 8.49
N THR A 264 -22.77 -5.36 8.03
CA THR A 264 -21.75 -4.80 7.15
C THR A 264 -20.38 -4.79 7.81
N ALA A 265 -20.28 -4.29 9.05
CA ALA A 265 -19.03 -4.25 9.82
C ALA A 265 -18.46 -5.67 10.04
N LEU A 266 -19.33 -6.63 10.42
CA LEU A 266 -18.94 -8.02 10.59
C LEU A 266 -18.41 -8.64 9.29
N GLY A 267 -19.03 -8.36 8.15
CA GLY A 267 -18.56 -8.81 6.85
C GLY A 267 -17.15 -8.29 6.51
N TYR A 268 -16.91 -7.01 6.71
CA TYR A 268 -15.57 -6.42 6.55
C TYR A 268 -14.56 -7.08 7.51
N LEU A 269 -14.93 -7.27 8.79
CA LEU A 269 -14.07 -7.91 9.77
C LEU A 269 -13.70 -9.34 9.34
N VAL A 270 -14.67 -10.13 8.92
CA VAL A 270 -14.45 -11.52 8.44
C VAL A 270 -13.57 -11.53 7.19
N ILE A 271 -13.89 -10.73 6.17
CA ILE A 271 -13.13 -10.67 4.93
C ILE A 271 -11.67 -10.27 5.22
N ASN A 272 -11.47 -9.23 6.03
CA ASN A 272 -10.13 -8.76 6.39
C ASN A 272 -9.36 -9.76 7.23
N THR A 273 -10.02 -10.42 8.19
CA THR A 273 -9.38 -11.45 9.01
C THR A 273 -8.96 -12.64 8.15
N VAL A 274 -9.84 -13.12 7.30
CA VAL A 274 -9.56 -14.28 6.44
C VAL A 274 -8.45 -13.95 5.43
N ILE A 275 -8.56 -12.83 4.72
CA ILE A 275 -7.56 -12.48 3.70
C ILE A 275 -6.27 -11.98 4.35
N GLY A 276 -6.35 -11.00 5.26
CA GLY A 276 -5.17 -10.33 5.80
C GLY A 276 -4.40 -11.16 6.82
N ASN A 277 -5.08 -11.95 7.67
CA ASN A 277 -4.41 -12.67 8.76
C ASN A 277 -4.15 -14.16 8.41
N PHE A 278 -4.91 -14.77 7.49
CA PHE A 278 -4.72 -16.18 7.15
C PHE A 278 -4.18 -16.39 5.74
N ILE A 279 -4.77 -15.75 4.73
CA ILE A 279 -4.39 -16.01 3.33
C ILE A 279 -3.12 -15.22 2.97
N GLU A 280 -3.05 -13.95 3.30
CA GLU A 280 -1.92 -13.08 2.95
C GLU A 280 -0.59 -13.63 3.49
N PRO A 281 -0.43 -13.99 4.79
CA PRO A 281 0.82 -14.57 5.29
C PRO A 281 1.14 -15.92 4.65
N LYS A 282 0.13 -16.77 4.41
CA LYS A 282 0.33 -18.08 3.80
C LYS A 282 0.79 -18.01 2.35
N VAL A 283 0.27 -17.06 1.58
CA VAL A 283 0.58 -16.88 0.15
C VAL A 283 1.87 -16.11 -0.05
N MET A 284 2.11 -15.09 0.77
CA MET A 284 3.35 -14.30 0.73
C MET A 284 4.55 -15.04 1.31
N GLY A 285 4.30 -16.00 2.24
CA GLY A 285 5.33 -16.79 2.88
C GLY A 285 6.26 -15.97 3.80
N GLU A 286 7.31 -16.61 4.30
CA GLU A 286 8.35 -15.94 5.13
C GLU A 286 9.26 -15.00 4.30
N GLY A 287 9.01 -14.87 3.00
CA GLY A 287 9.95 -14.35 2.00
C GLY A 287 10.03 -12.82 1.85
N MET A 288 9.30 -12.02 2.63
CA MET A 288 9.45 -10.57 2.53
C MET A 288 10.62 -10.01 3.34
N GLY A 289 11.21 -10.81 4.22
CA GLY A 289 12.42 -10.46 4.97
C GLY A 289 12.32 -9.21 5.84
N LEU A 290 11.11 -8.66 6.08
CA LEU A 290 10.88 -7.52 6.96
C LEU A 290 10.14 -7.96 8.22
N SER A 291 10.52 -7.41 9.38
CA SER A 291 9.77 -7.65 10.61
C SER A 291 8.43 -6.89 10.60
N THR A 292 7.42 -7.41 11.27
CA THR A 292 6.09 -6.77 11.37
C THR A 292 6.19 -5.35 11.94
N LEU A 293 7.06 -5.13 12.92
CA LEU A 293 7.31 -3.81 13.49
C LEU A 293 7.87 -2.85 12.43
N VAL A 294 8.83 -3.32 11.61
CA VAL A 294 9.43 -2.52 10.53
C VAL A 294 8.37 -2.17 9.48
N VAL A 295 7.49 -3.09 9.12
CA VAL A 295 6.37 -2.81 8.20
C VAL A 295 5.47 -1.69 8.76
N PHE A 296 5.15 -1.75 10.06
CA PHE A 296 4.34 -0.71 10.71
C PHE A 296 5.07 0.66 10.78
N LEU A 297 6.34 0.66 11.18
CA LEU A 297 7.13 1.88 11.21
C LEU A 297 7.35 2.48 9.82
N SER A 298 7.55 1.63 8.81
CA SER A 298 7.68 2.07 7.42
C SER A 298 6.40 2.73 6.90
N LEU A 299 5.24 2.21 7.30
CA LEU A 299 3.94 2.82 6.97
C LEU A 299 3.86 4.26 7.49
N ILE A 300 4.21 4.47 8.76
CA ILE A 300 4.20 5.80 9.39
C ILE A 300 5.23 6.71 8.71
N PHE A 301 6.46 6.23 8.53
CA PHE A 301 7.55 7.00 7.93
C PHE A 301 7.23 7.42 6.48
N TRP A 302 6.93 6.48 5.62
CA TRP A 302 6.64 6.77 4.22
C TRP A 302 5.31 7.52 4.04
N GLY A 303 4.34 7.30 4.94
CA GLY A 303 3.11 8.08 5.00
C GLY A 303 3.36 9.55 5.35
N TRP A 304 4.30 9.82 6.26
CA TRP A 304 4.70 11.17 6.60
C TRP A 304 5.52 11.85 5.49
N VAL A 305 6.38 11.09 4.79
CA VAL A 305 7.29 11.63 3.74
C VAL A 305 6.56 11.85 2.41
N LEU A 306 5.75 10.86 1.96
CA LEU A 306 5.13 10.80 0.62
C LEU A 306 3.59 10.75 0.66
N GLY A 307 2.97 11.05 1.83
CA GLY A 307 1.52 11.03 1.97
C GLY A 307 0.88 9.64 1.79
N PRO A 308 -0.41 9.58 1.40
CA PRO A 308 -1.14 8.32 1.24
C PRO A 308 -0.49 7.34 0.26
N VAL A 309 0.15 7.84 -0.79
CA VAL A 309 0.89 7.01 -1.75
C VAL A 309 2.13 6.40 -1.11
N GLY A 310 2.80 7.13 -0.21
CA GLY A 310 3.90 6.60 0.59
C GLY A 310 3.46 5.44 1.49
N MET A 311 2.27 5.52 2.11
CA MET A 311 1.69 4.40 2.87
C MET A 311 1.50 3.15 1.99
N LEU A 312 0.96 3.34 0.79
CA LEU A 312 0.73 2.28 -0.19
C LEU A 312 2.05 1.62 -0.64
N LEU A 313 3.09 2.42 -0.85
CA LEU A 313 4.41 1.97 -1.30
C LEU A 313 5.37 1.62 -0.15
N SER A 314 4.94 1.71 1.11
CA SER A 314 5.82 1.58 2.29
C SER A 314 6.63 0.28 2.29
N VAL A 315 5.99 -0.85 2.00
CA VAL A 315 6.67 -2.16 1.97
C VAL A 315 7.65 -2.26 0.80
N PRO A 316 7.28 -1.99 -0.46
CA PRO A 316 8.23 -2.01 -1.58
C PRO A 316 9.44 -1.09 -1.38
N LEU A 317 9.20 0.14 -0.91
CA LEU A 317 10.29 1.11 -0.67
C LEU A 317 11.25 0.63 0.43
N THR A 318 10.70 0.07 1.50
CA THR A 318 11.51 -0.46 2.60
C THR A 318 12.26 -1.73 2.19
N MET A 319 11.67 -2.59 1.36
CA MET A 319 12.37 -3.75 0.78
C MET A 319 13.56 -3.30 -0.08
N ILE A 320 13.36 -2.32 -0.96
CA ILE A 320 14.44 -1.77 -1.78
C ILE A 320 15.53 -1.17 -0.89
N MET A 321 15.16 -0.37 0.11
CA MET A 321 16.08 0.23 1.06
C MET A 321 16.89 -0.84 1.81
N LYS A 322 16.24 -1.90 2.29
CA LYS A 322 16.90 -3.02 2.98
C LYS A 322 17.96 -3.65 2.09
N ILE A 323 17.63 -4.00 0.84
CA ILE A 323 18.56 -4.65 -0.09
C ILE A 323 19.75 -3.73 -0.43
N VAL A 324 19.50 -2.43 -0.60
CA VAL A 324 20.59 -1.44 -0.79
C VAL A 324 21.51 -1.37 0.43
N LEU A 325 20.96 -1.43 1.64
CA LEU A 325 21.74 -1.46 2.89
C LEU A 325 22.51 -2.76 3.07
N GLU A 326 22.00 -3.89 2.59
CA GLU A 326 22.68 -5.20 2.60
C GLU A 326 23.89 -5.24 1.66
N ALA A 327 23.88 -4.44 0.61
CA ALA A 327 24.95 -4.40 -0.38
C ALA A 327 26.26 -3.78 0.14
N SER A 328 26.26 -3.04 1.24
CA SER A 328 27.43 -2.39 1.85
C SER A 328 27.70 -2.97 3.24
N ASP A 329 28.94 -3.38 3.50
CA ASP A 329 29.35 -3.93 4.81
C ASP A 329 29.14 -2.93 5.96
N GLU A 330 29.28 -1.62 5.69
CA GLU A 330 29.09 -0.56 6.69
C GLU A 330 27.63 -0.44 7.16
N THR A 331 26.67 -0.72 6.29
CA THR A 331 25.22 -0.53 6.54
C THR A 331 24.47 -1.84 6.74
N ARG A 332 25.12 -2.98 6.53
CA ARG A 332 24.52 -4.33 6.63
C ARG A 332 23.84 -4.59 7.99
N TRP A 333 24.41 -4.07 9.07
CA TRP A 333 23.79 -4.20 10.40
C TRP A 333 22.39 -3.57 10.48
N ILE A 334 22.13 -2.47 9.75
CA ILE A 334 20.80 -1.85 9.69
C ILE A 334 19.84 -2.80 8.94
N ALA A 335 20.29 -3.38 7.84
CA ALA A 335 19.49 -4.32 7.06
C ALA A 335 19.10 -5.58 7.87
N VAL A 336 20.01 -6.07 8.72
CA VAL A 336 19.73 -7.18 9.66
C VAL A 336 18.65 -6.78 10.66
N LEU A 337 18.69 -5.57 11.21
CA LEU A 337 17.66 -5.06 12.13
C LEU A 337 16.29 -4.88 11.48
N LEU A 338 16.26 -4.62 10.18
CA LEU A 338 15.01 -4.54 9.40
C LEU A 338 14.41 -5.94 9.13
N GLY A 339 15.20 -7.00 9.29
CA GLY A 339 14.84 -8.38 9.00
C GLY A 339 13.87 -8.98 10.03
N SER A 340 13.14 -10.03 9.62
CA SER A 340 12.25 -10.82 10.49
C SER A 340 13.00 -11.90 11.30
N ARG A 341 14.14 -12.35 10.82
CA ARG A 341 15.02 -13.34 11.50
C ARG A 341 16.49 -12.90 11.41
N PRO A 342 17.32 -13.22 12.40
CA PRO A 342 18.76 -13.08 12.24
C PRO A 342 19.17 -13.95 11.04
N THR A 343 19.81 -13.36 10.03
CA THR A 343 20.53 -14.14 9.03
C THR A 343 21.57 -14.93 9.81
N GLU A 344 21.52 -16.26 9.79
CA GLU A 344 22.62 -17.07 10.32
C GLU A 344 23.90 -16.54 9.68
N VAL A 345 24.70 -15.86 10.48
CA VAL A 345 26.05 -15.53 10.10
C VAL A 345 26.72 -16.89 10.02
N VAL A 346 26.87 -17.41 8.80
CA VAL A 346 27.80 -18.51 8.56
C VAL A 346 29.18 -17.93 8.93
N VAL A 347 29.55 -18.11 10.20
CA VAL A 347 30.90 -17.91 10.66
C VAL A 347 31.70 -19.00 9.96
N GLY A 348 32.22 -18.63 8.78
CA GLY A 348 33.10 -19.50 8.03
C GLY A 348 34.29 -19.92 8.88
N GLY A 349 34.44 -21.22 9.04
CA GLY A 349 35.70 -21.84 9.28
C GLY A 349 36.25 -21.71 10.71
N LEU A 350 35.69 -22.42 11.68
CA LEU A 350 36.51 -23.21 12.57
C LEU A 350 36.17 -24.66 12.22
N GLU A 351 36.98 -25.24 11.33
CA GLU A 351 37.10 -26.67 11.20
C GLU A 351 37.49 -27.17 12.59
N ASP A 352 36.56 -27.89 13.23
CA ASP A 352 36.88 -28.76 14.37
C ASP A 352 37.86 -29.84 13.85
N GLU A 353 39.14 -29.63 14.06
CA GLU A 353 40.11 -30.74 14.02
C GLU A 353 39.63 -31.80 15.02
N PRO A 354 39.39 -33.03 14.59
CA PRO A 354 39.10 -34.10 15.53
C PRO A 354 40.35 -34.31 16.41
N ALA A 355 40.17 -34.07 17.71
CA ALA A 355 41.17 -34.45 18.73
C ALA A 355 41.39 -35.94 18.65
N GLU A 356 42.48 -36.36 18.01
CA GLU A 356 43.05 -37.71 18.14
C GLU A 356 43.44 -37.93 19.60
N TRP A 357 42.62 -38.68 20.29
CA TRP A 357 43.02 -39.31 21.56
C TRP A 357 43.98 -40.45 21.24
N VAL A 358 45.28 -40.16 21.29
CA VAL A 358 46.32 -41.20 21.38
C VAL A 358 46.23 -41.81 22.76
N GLY A 359 45.85 -43.07 22.81
CA GLY A 359 45.90 -43.88 24.02
C GLY A 359 47.34 -44.21 24.46
N MET A 360 47.56 -44.16 25.73
CA MET A 360 48.40 -45.09 26.53
C MET A 360 47.85 -45.13 27.93
#